data_a7a84471f356bd854f939e5821ad58be
#
_entry.id   a7a84471f356bd854f939e5821ad58be
#
_cell.length_a   1.000
_cell.length_b   1.000
_cell.length_c   1.000
_cell.angle_alpha   90.00
_cell.angle_beta   90.00
_cell.angle_gamma   90.00
#
_symmetry.space_group_name_H-M   'P 1'
#
loop_
_entity.id
_entity.type
_entity.pdbx_description
1 polymer ?
#
loop_
_entity_poly.entity_id
_entity_poly.type
_entity_poly.pdbx_seq_one_letter_code
_entity_poly.pdbx_strand_id
1 'polypeptide(L)'
;MISAVLFISFFVFLIMGVPIAICLGLSSVCAILYSGTSLTIVATNMYAGISKFLLLAIPFFVLSGNIMAKAGISKRLVRFVDTCVGHKRGGIAIVCVIVACFFGAISGSGPATVAALGAVLIPAMVERGGFSAPFSTALMATSSSIAIVIPPSIAFVVYASITGVSIADMFMAGIVPGILMGVALVIVVMVEARKKGIQPAQKKATAKERWDAFKDAFWGFLMPVIILGGIYGGIFTPTEAAAVSVVYGLFVGMVIYREVKLKDLFDLCVDSAKTTGGIMLIVACASLFSYVCTKFGIADAASALLGSIAHNQFTFLLIVNIIFLIAGCFIDANSAMYIFIPVMLPVCKALGYDVVAFGVMATVNLAIGQVTPPVGVNLFVAIGIKIKKGMEVTLQEISKAVMPMLAACVAVLLVVTYIPVTSTALPRALAKNGAYSGDSSSGDTGSSAASAAGDGDYSFNEIADYSDLGWEETTWNFACSTTETSTWADGGRKFGELMEKATGGKVKVNIYAADQDRKSVV
;
A
#
# COMPACT_ATOMS: atom_id res chain seq x y z
N MET A 1 -4.02 15.31 28.90
CA MET A 1 -2.65 15.01 29.39
C MET A 1 -2.03 13.79 28.70
N ILE A 2 -2.75 12.67 28.55
CA ILE A 2 -2.23 11.45 27.87
C ILE A 2 -1.78 11.73 26.43
N SER A 3 -2.57 12.52 25.68
CA SER A 3 -2.21 12.95 24.31
C SER A 3 -0.87 13.70 24.27
N ALA A 4 -0.63 14.59 25.26
CA ALA A 4 0.64 15.31 25.35
C ALA A 4 1.81 14.35 25.63
N VAL A 5 1.63 13.38 26.54
CA VAL A 5 2.66 12.36 26.81
C VAL A 5 2.97 11.56 25.57
N LEU A 6 1.94 11.12 24.81
CA LEU A 6 2.09 10.36 23.57
C LEU A 6 2.91 11.13 22.52
N PHE A 7 2.51 12.35 22.20
CA PHE A 7 3.16 13.12 21.13
C PHE A 7 4.52 13.69 21.58
N ILE A 8 4.65 14.19 22.80
CA ILE A 8 5.94 14.71 23.27
C ILE A 8 6.97 13.59 23.28
N SER A 9 6.65 12.41 23.85
CA SER A 9 7.58 11.29 23.85
C SER A 9 7.90 10.81 22.44
N PHE A 10 6.93 10.77 21.53
CA PHE A 10 7.14 10.42 20.12
C PHE A 10 8.16 11.37 19.46
N PHE A 11 7.96 12.69 19.58
CA PHE A 11 8.88 13.65 18.99
C PHE A 11 10.26 13.68 19.68
N VAL A 12 10.33 13.47 20.99
CA VAL A 12 11.61 13.36 21.69
C VAL A 12 12.40 12.17 21.15
N PHE A 13 11.79 10.98 21.05
CA PHE A 13 12.47 9.80 20.49
C PHE A 13 12.87 10.02 19.03
N LEU A 14 12.02 10.68 18.24
CA LEU A 14 12.32 10.99 16.84
C LEU A 14 13.53 11.92 16.69
N ILE A 15 13.61 12.98 17.52
CA ILE A 15 14.74 13.92 17.53
C ILE A 15 16.03 13.23 18.03
N MET A 16 15.92 12.26 18.92
CA MET A 16 17.05 11.42 19.35
C MET A 16 17.54 10.46 18.27
N GLY A 17 16.90 10.40 17.10
CA GLY A 17 17.28 9.54 15.98
C GLY A 17 16.84 8.08 16.13
N VAL A 18 15.90 7.79 17.01
CA VAL A 18 15.34 6.44 17.19
C VAL A 18 14.51 6.07 15.94
N PRO A 19 14.58 4.83 15.43
CA PRO A 19 13.76 4.39 14.32
C PRO A 19 12.26 4.59 14.58
N ILE A 20 11.52 5.04 13.55
CA ILE A 20 10.11 5.45 13.65
C ILE A 20 9.22 4.37 14.26
N ALA A 21 9.43 3.09 13.86
CA ALA A 21 8.69 1.97 14.44
C ALA A 21 8.81 1.94 15.98
N ILE A 22 10.03 2.12 16.46
CA ILE A 22 10.31 2.10 17.90
C ILE A 22 9.76 3.37 18.58
N CYS A 23 9.83 4.54 17.92
CA CYS A 23 9.20 5.76 18.42
C CYS A 23 7.70 5.57 18.65
N LEU A 24 6.99 4.97 17.68
CA LEU A 24 5.55 4.66 17.79
C LEU A 24 5.26 3.70 18.96
N GLY A 25 6.05 2.63 19.07
CA GLY A 25 5.88 1.64 20.13
C GLY A 25 6.16 2.21 21.52
N LEU A 26 7.33 2.84 21.70
CA LEU A 26 7.74 3.39 23.01
C LEU A 26 6.84 4.54 23.46
N SER A 27 6.46 5.46 22.58
CA SER A 27 5.54 6.55 22.94
C SER A 27 4.18 6.02 23.38
N SER A 28 3.69 4.96 22.73
CA SER A 28 2.46 4.28 23.10
C SER A 28 2.58 3.61 24.47
N VAL A 29 3.70 2.96 24.75
CA VAL A 29 4.00 2.37 26.08
C VAL A 29 4.06 3.46 27.14
N CYS A 30 4.71 4.59 26.89
CA CYS A 30 4.74 5.73 27.83
C CYS A 30 3.33 6.24 28.15
N ALA A 31 2.46 6.36 27.14
CA ALA A 31 1.08 6.79 27.31
C ALA A 31 0.24 5.76 28.11
N ILE A 32 0.43 4.46 27.85
CA ILE A 32 -0.23 3.36 28.55
C ILE A 32 0.19 3.33 30.03
N LEU A 33 1.49 3.45 30.32
CA LEU A 33 2.03 3.51 31.67
C LEU A 33 1.48 4.73 32.43
N TYR A 34 1.49 5.90 31.79
CA TYR A 34 0.96 7.13 32.39
C TYR A 34 -0.55 7.03 32.69
N SER A 35 -1.30 6.29 31.88
CA SER A 35 -2.74 6.08 32.08
C SER A 35 -3.09 5.04 33.14
N GLY A 36 -2.11 4.32 33.69
CA GLY A 36 -2.37 3.20 34.61
C GLY A 36 -3.01 1.96 33.96
N THR A 37 -3.01 1.88 32.65
CA THR A 37 -3.55 0.74 31.92
C THR A 37 -2.55 -0.45 31.95
N SER A 38 -3.07 -1.69 32.00
CA SER A 38 -2.23 -2.89 32.01
C SER A 38 -1.33 -3.01 30.78
N LEU A 39 -0.04 -3.35 30.99
CA LEU A 39 0.93 -3.58 29.91
C LEU A 39 0.61 -4.81 29.04
N THR A 40 -0.26 -5.70 29.48
CA THR A 40 -0.73 -6.85 28.67
C THR A 40 -1.32 -6.38 27.33
N ILE A 41 -1.93 -5.18 27.31
CA ILE A 41 -2.51 -4.56 26.11
C ILE A 41 -1.43 -4.31 25.03
N VAL A 42 -0.20 -4.05 25.40
CA VAL A 42 0.91 -3.81 24.44
C VAL A 42 1.11 -5.04 23.57
N ALA A 43 1.35 -6.20 24.18
CA ALA A 43 1.58 -7.44 23.45
C ALA A 43 0.35 -7.86 22.63
N THR A 44 -0.84 -7.75 23.22
CA THR A 44 -2.09 -8.15 22.57
C THR A 44 -2.38 -7.31 21.31
N ASN A 45 -2.23 -5.98 21.38
CA ASN A 45 -2.50 -5.11 20.22
C ASN A 45 -1.40 -5.19 19.16
N MET A 46 -0.14 -5.32 19.55
CA MET A 46 0.96 -5.53 18.61
C MET A 46 0.75 -6.84 17.84
N TYR A 47 0.43 -7.92 18.54
CA TYR A 47 0.14 -9.22 17.90
C TYR A 47 -1.10 -9.16 17.00
N ALA A 48 -2.21 -8.61 17.48
CA ALA A 48 -3.44 -8.47 16.69
C ALA A 48 -3.21 -7.62 15.42
N GLY A 49 -2.34 -6.60 15.50
CA GLY A 49 -1.99 -5.76 14.37
C GLY A 49 -1.33 -6.53 13.22
N ILE A 50 -0.44 -7.47 13.52
CA ILE A 50 0.31 -8.25 12.51
C ILE A 50 -0.36 -9.58 12.14
N SER A 51 -1.34 -10.06 12.92
CA SER A 51 -2.01 -11.34 12.70
C SER A 51 -3.09 -11.30 11.60
N LYS A 52 -3.22 -10.20 10.88
CA LYS A 52 -4.19 -10.06 9.79
C LYS A 52 -3.75 -10.84 8.57
N PHE A 53 -4.61 -11.74 8.05
CA PHE A 53 -4.34 -12.58 6.89
C PHE A 53 -3.89 -11.78 5.64
N LEU A 54 -4.48 -10.61 5.43
CA LEU A 54 -4.14 -9.72 4.32
C LEU A 54 -2.66 -9.32 4.29
N LEU A 55 -2.01 -9.20 5.47
CA LEU A 55 -0.62 -8.79 5.57
C LEU A 55 0.37 -9.88 5.11
N LEU A 56 -0.07 -11.14 4.98
CA LEU A 56 0.75 -12.22 4.41
C LEU A 56 1.13 -11.94 2.93
N ALA A 57 0.40 -11.11 2.23
CA ALA A 57 0.78 -10.69 0.89
C ALA A 57 2.13 -9.95 0.86
N ILE A 58 2.48 -9.20 1.93
CA ILE A 58 3.69 -8.37 1.98
C ILE A 58 4.96 -9.23 1.88
N PRO A 59 5.21 -10.24 2.75
CA PRO A 59 6.41 -11.07 2.65
C PRO A 59 6.55 -11.77 1.30
N PHE A 60 5.45 -12.24 0.71
CA PHE A 60 5.48 -12.89 -0.58
C PHE A 60 5.79 -11.91 -1.72
N PHE A 61 5.21 -10.71 -1.75
CA PHE A 61 5.57 -9.71 -2.77
C PHE A 61 7.01 -9.22 -2.62
N VAL A 62 7.51 -9.02 -1.39
CA VAL A 62 8.92 -8.66 -1.16
C VAL A 62 9.85 -9.76 -1.67
N LEU A 63 9.59 -11.02 -1.34
CA LEU A 63 10.39 -12.15 -1.79
C LEU A 63 10.35 -12.30 -3.30
N SER A 64 9.17 -12.23 -3.90
CA SER A 64 8.96 -12.28 -5.34
C SER A 64 9.74 -11.16 -6.06
N GLY A 65 9.67 -9.91 -5.58
CA GLY A 65 10.41 -8.78 -6.11
C GLY A 65 11.93 -8.99 -6.06
N ASN A 66 12.47 -9.50 -4.95
CA ASN A 66 13.89 -9.82 -4.78
C ASN A 66 14.35 -10.93 -5.73
N ILE A 67 13.56 -12.01 -5.86
CA ILE A 67 13.84 -13.10 -6.80
C ILE A 67 13.91 -12.57 -8.23
N MET A 68 12.94 -11.76 -8.64
CA MET A 68 12.85 -11.22 -10.00
C MET A 68 13.98 -10.21 -10.29
N ALA A 69 14.37 -9.42 -9.30
CA ALA A 69 15.54 -8.56 -9.40
C ALA A 69 16.83 -9.38 -9.62
N LYS A 70 17.02 -10.44 -8.84
CA LYS A 70 18.17 -11.35 -8.96
C LYS A 70 18.16 -12.13 -10.27
N ALA A 71 16.99 -12.49 -10.79
CA ALA A 71 16.79 -13.15 -12.08
C ALA A 71 17.15 -12.28 -13.30
N GLY A 72 17.63 -11.05 -13.08
CA GLY A 72 18.10 -10.16 -14.14
C GLY A 72 16.99 -9.61 -15.05
N ILE A 73 15.74 -9.61 -14.59
CA ILE A 73 14.60 -9.07 -15.35
C ILE A 73 14.76 -7.59 -15.63
N SER A 74 15.31 -6.83 -14.68
CA SER A 74 15.57 -5.40 -14.85
C SER A 74 16.41 -5.10 -16.10
N LYS A 75 17.47 -5.86 -16.34
CA LYS A 75 18.33 -5.70 -17.52
C LYS A 75 17.58 -5.99 -18.84
N ARG A 76 16.74 -7.04 -18.84
CA ARG A 76 15.95 -7.46 -20.01
C ARG A 76 14.85 -6.45 -20.34
N LEU A 77 14.17 -5.93 -19.31
CA LEU A 77 13.17 -4.86 -19.46
C LEU A 77 13.81 -3.58 -20.02
N VAL A 78 14.97 -3.16 -19.46
CA VAL A 78 15.72 -2.01 -19.97
C VAL A 78 16.07 -2.20 -21.44
N ARG A 79 16.62 -3.36 -21.82
CA ARG A 79 16.96 -3.66 -23.22
C ARG A 79 15.75 -3.59 -24.13
N PHE A 80 14.63 -4.20 -23.77
CA PHE A 80 13.43 -4.18 -24.60
C PHE A 80 12.89 -2.76 -24.78
N VAL A 81 12.70 -2.01 -23.69
CA VAL A 81 12.18 -0.64 -23.75
C VAL A 81 13.15 0.28 -24.51
N ASP A 82 14.48 0.09 -24.34
CA ASP A 82 15.51 0.85 -25.07
C ASP A 82 15.40 0.62 -26.60
N THR A 83 15.14 -0.62 -27.04
CA THR A 83 14.91 -0.89 -28.48
C THR A 83 13.64 -0.23 -29.02
N CYS A 84 12.64 0.01 -28.15
CA CYS A 84 11.36 0.63 -28.55
C CYS A 84 11.43 2.17 -28.60
N VAL A 85 12.02 2.81 -27.59
CA VAL A 85 11.97 4.27 -27.42
C VAL A 85 13.35 4.94 -27.34
N GLY A 86 14.45 4.20 -27.21
CA GLY A 86 15.81 4.73 -27.05
C GLY A 86 16.29 5.62 -28.19
N HIS A 87 15.72 5.46 -29.40
CA HIS A 87 16.00 6.27 -30.57
C HIS A 87 15.35 7.67 -30.55
N LYS A 88 14.50 7.97 -29.55
CA LYS A 88 13.87 9.29 -29.42
C LYS A 88 14.79 10.26 -28.67
N ARG A 89 14.50 11.58 -28.79
CA ARG A 89 15.19 12.59 -27.96
C ARG A 89 14.93 12.32 -26.49
N GLY A 90 15.98 12.23 -25.69
CA GLY A 90 15.89 11.85 -24.30
C GLY A 90 15.49 10.38 -24.08
N GLY A 91 15.66 9.53 -25.10
CA GLY A 91 15.16 8.15 -25.14
C GLY A 91 15.54 7.34 -23.91
N ILE A 92 16.81 7.37 -23.50
CA ILE A 92 17.26 6.61 -22.31
C ILE A 92 16.62 7.08 -20.99
N ALA A 93 16.28 8.36 -20.86
CA ALA A 93 15.56 8.89 -19.71
C ALA A 93 14.07 8.51 -19.76
N ILE A 94 13.47 8.43 -20.95
CA ILE A 94 12.11 7.87 -21.13
C ILE A 94 12.12 6.37 -20.80
N VAL A 95 13.16 5.64 -21.19
CA VAL A 95 13.36 4.23 -20.78
C VAL A 95 13.37 4.09 -19.27
N CYS A 96 14.05 4.99 -18.56
CA CYS A 96 14.07 4.99 -17.09
C CYS A 96 12.66 5.05 -16.50
N VAL A 97 11.82 5.97 -16.96
CA VAL A 97 10.43 6.11 -16.45
C VAL A 97 9.60 4.86 -16.75
N ILE A 98 9.62 4.39 -18.01
CA ILE A 98 8.81 3.24 -18.44
C ILE A 98 9.25 1.96 -17.70
N VAL A 99 10.55 1.72 -17.59
CA VAL A 99 11.06 0.54 -16.88
C VAL A 99 10.76 0.62 -15.39
N ALA A 100 10.83 1.81 -14.79
CA ALA A 100 10.44 1.99 -13.39
C ALA A 100 8.95 1.66 -13.15
N CYS A 101 8.06 2.00 -14.09
CA CYS A 101 6.65 1.60 -14.03
C CYS A 101 6.48 0.08 -14.06
N PHE A 102 7.13 -0.61 -15.01
CA PHE A 102 7.05 -2.07 -15.13
C PHE A 102 7.72 -2.80 -13.96
N PHE A 103 8.89 -2.35 -13.55
CA PHE A 103 9.60 -2.95 -12.42
C PHE A 103 8.86 -2.66 -11.10
N GLY A 104 8.22 -1.51 -11.01
CA GLY A 104 7.33 -1.15 -9.90
C GLY A 104 6.19 -2.15 -9.74
N ALA A 105 5.57 -2.55 -10.87
CA ALA A 105 4.55 -3.59 -10.89
C ALA A 105 5.05 -5.00 -10.48
N ILE A 106 6.33 -5.15 -10.18
CA ILE A 106 6.91 -6.39 -9.67
C ILE A 106 7.37 -6.21 -8.22
N SER A 107 8.02 -5.09 -7.91
CA SER A 107 8.66 -4.85 -6.60
C SER A 107 7.73 -4.23 -5.55
N GLY A 108 6.77 -3.41 -5.97
CA GLY A 108 5.86 -2.67 -5.07
C GLY A 108 6.54 -1.69 -4.11
N SER A 109 7.84 -1.40 -4.30
CA SER A 109 8.67 -0.60 -3.40
C SER A 109 9.55 0.40 -4.15
N GLY A 110 9.46 1.68 -3.77
CA GLY A 110 10.28 2.75 -4.35
C GLY A 110 11.78 2.55 -4.14
N PRO A 111 12.26 2.45 -2.89
CA PRO A 111 13.68 2.25 -2.60
C PRO A 111 14.28 1.00 -3.27
N ALA A 112 13.55 -0.11 -3.30
CA ALA A 112 13.99 -1.33 -3.97
C ALA A 112 14.13 -1.13 -5.49
N THR A 113 13.20 -0.38 -6.10
CA THR A 113 13.25 -0.03 -7.52
C THR A 113 14.45 0.85 -7.84
N VAL A 114 14.76 1.85 -6.98
CA VAL A 114 15.98 2.67 -7.14
C VAL A 114 17.22 1.80 -7.09
N ALA A 115 17.34 0.92 -6.10
CA ALA A 115 18.50 0.07 -5.94
C ALA A 115 18.71 -0.89 -7.14
N ALA A 116 17.62 -1.50 -7.64
CA ALA A 116 17.67 -2.46 -8.72
C ALA A 116 17.96 -1.83 -10.10
N LEU A 117 17.41 -0.67 -10.38
CA LEU A 117 17.48 -0.03 -11.70
C LEU A 117 18.55 1.07 -11.76
N GLY A 118 18.80 1.76 -10.65
CA GLY A 118 19.63 2.94 -10.61
C GLY A 118 21.08 2.67 -11.00
N ALA A 119 21.63 1.53 -10.57
CA ALA A 119 23.01 1.12 -10.93
C ALA A 119 23.22 0.96 -12.45
N VAL A 120 22.16 0.69 -13.21
CA VAL A 120 22.22 0.52 -14.67
C VAL A 120 21.80 1.80 -15.39
N LEU A 121 20.70 2.42 -14.96
CA LEU A 121 20.07 3.51 -15.70
C LEU A 121 20.72 4.88 -15.43
N ILE A 122 21.18 5.16 -14.21
CA ILE A 122 21.81 6.46 -13.91
C ILE A 122 23.08 6.65 -14.75
N PRO A 123 24.06 5.71 -14.76
CA PRO A 123 25.21 5.83 -15.64
C PRO A 123 24.85 5.91 -17.13
N ALA A 124 23.87 5.12 -17.57
CA ALA A 124 23.42 5.13 -18.96
C ALA A 124 22.82 6.48 -19.38
N MET A 125 22.05 7.13 -18.52
CA MET A 125 21.50 8.47 -18.79
C MET A 125 22.60 9.55 -18.87
N VAL A 126 23.64 9.43 -18.06
CA VAL A 126 24.76 10.37 -18.07
C VAL A 126 25.65 10.14 -19.29
N GLU A 127 26.12 8.90 -19.50
CA GLU A 127 27.16 8.59 -20.52
C GLU A 127 26.59 8.55 -21.94
N ARG A 128 25.40 7.94 -22.10
CA ARG A 128 24.76 7.75 -23.41
C ARG A 128 23.69 8.80 -23.68
N GLY A 129 23.00 9.23 -22.63
CA GLY A 129 21.86 10.14 -22.74
C GLY A 129 22.23 11.62 -22.75
N GLY A 130 23.44 12.00 -22.32
CA GLY A 130 23.90 13.39 -22.23
C GLY A 130 23.17 14.21 -21.14
N PHE A 131 22.50 13.56 -20.19
CA PHE A 131 21.90 14.22 -19.05
C PHE A 131 22.94 14.44 -17.94
N SER A 132 22.75 15.50 -17.13
CA SER A 132 23.59 15.72 -15.95
C SER A 132 23.37 14.62 -14.90
N ALA A 133 24.39 14.32 -14.10
CA ALA A 133 24.30 13.34 -13.04
C ALA A 133 23.18 13.68 -12.02
N PRO A 134 23.04 14.95 -11.53
CA PRO A 134 21.93 15.31 -10.65
C PRO A 134 20.54 15.07 -11.25
N PHE A 135 20.32 15.41 -12.52
CA PHE A 135 19.05 15.16 -13.19
C PHE A 135 18.76 13.66 -13.34
N SER A 136 19.76 12.89 -13.75
CA SER A 136 19.61 11.44 -13.93
C SER A 136 19.29 10.73 -12.61
N THR A 137 19.97 11.13 -11.55
CA THR A 137 19.74 10.60 -10.20
C THR A 137 18.35 11.00 -9.67
N ALA A 138 17.94 12.27 -9.86
CA ALA A 138 16.62 12.76 -9.48
C ALA A 138 15.50 12.05 -10.26
N LEU A 139 15.68 11.86 -11.57
CA LEU A 139 14.70 11.17 -12.40
C LEU A 139 14.54 9.70 -11.97
N MET A 140 15.64 9.00 -11.68
CA MET A 140 15.59 7.62 -11.20
C MET A 140 14.83 7.53 -9.86
N ALA A 141 15.15 8.42 -8.92
CA ALA A 141 14.47 8.50 -7.63
C ALA A 141 12.96 8.76 -7.79
N THR A 142 12.60 9.75 -8.63
CA THR A 142 11.18 10.12 -8.84
C THR A 142 10.43 9.06 -9.63
N SER A 143 11.04 8.47 -10.66
CA SER A 143 10.40 7.38 -11.41
C SER A 143 10.14 6.15 -10.54
N SER A 144 11.01 5.87 -9.56
CA SER A 144 10.83 4.75 -8.64
C SER A 144 9.68 4.96 -7.67
N SER A 145 9.25 6.20 -7.38
CA SER A 145 8.08 6.44 -6.52
C SER A 145 6.78 5.92 -7.15
N ILE A 146 6.73 5.79 -8.47
CA ILE A 146 5.60 5.18 -9.19
C ILE A 146 5.38 3.72 -8.76
N ALA A 147 6.43 3.03 -8.36
CA ALA A 147 6.36 1.64 -7.91
C ALA A 147 5.46 1.42 -6.68
N ILE A 148 5.23 2.47 -5.89
CA ILE A 148 4.34 2.41 -4.72
C ILE A 148 2.87 2.54 -5.14
N VAL A 149 2.61 3.13 -6.32
CA VAL A 149 1.27 3.42 -6.83
C VAL A 149 0.80 2.36 -7.84
N ILE A 150 1.70 1.89 -8.72
CA ILE A 150 1.36 0.81 -9.67
C ILE A 150 1.27 -0.54 -8.92
N PRO A 151 0.17 -1.29 -9.08
CA PRO A 151 0.00 -2.58 -8.41
C PRO A 151 0.93 -3.68 -8.99
N PRO A 152 1.30 -4.68 -8.15
CA PRO A 152 1.00 -4.78 -6.73
C PRO A 152 1.79 -3.80 -5.87
N SER A 153 1.13 -3.20 -4.89
CA SER A 153 1.71 -2.18 -4.02
C SER A 153 1.57 -2.57 -2.54
N ILE A 154 2.69 -2.56 -1.81
CA ILE A 154 2.71 -2.82 -0.37
C ILE A 154 1.89 -1.75 0.38
N ALA A 155 1.96 -0.49 -0.04
CA ALA A 155 1.22 0.60 0.58
C ALA A 155 -0.30 0.41 0.46
N PHE A 156 -0.79 -0.10 -0.67
CA PHE A 156 -2.21 -0.44 -0.82
C PHE A 156 -2.65 -1.60 0.09
N VAL A 157 -1.79 -2.61 0.28
CA VAL A 157 -2.06 -3.69 1.24
C VAL A 157 -2.16 -3.14 2.66
N VAL A 158 -1.23 -2.26 3.04
CA VAL A 158 -1.24 -1.57 4.35
C VAL A 158 -2.50 -0.73 4.50
N TYR A 159 -2.84 0.10 3.52
CA TYR A 159 -4.06 0.90 3.56
C TYR A 159 -5.33 0.04 3.72
N ALA A 160 -5.45 -1.01 2.93
CA ALA A 160 -6.55 -1.96 3.02
C ALA A 160 -6.63 -2.64 4.39
N SER A 161 -5.49 -2.97 5.00
CA SER A 161 -5.45 -3.55 6.35
C SER A 161 -5.93 -2.62 7.46
N ILE A 162 -5.82 -1.29 7.25
CA ILE A 162 -6.29 -0.27 8.20
C ILE A 162 -7.78 0.01 8.00
N THR A 163 -8.22 0.13 6.77
CA THR A 163 -9.54 0.67 6.40
C THR A 163 -10.60 -0.40 6.16
N GLY A 164 -10.16 -1.65 5.90
CA GLY A 164 -11.05 -2.76 5.55
C GLY A 164 -11.49 -2.78 4.09
N VAL A 165 -11.01 -1.86 3.23
CA VAL A 165 -11.33 -1.89 1.79
C VAL A 165 -10.65 -3.06 1.08
N SER A 166 -11.19 -3.49 -0.05
CA SER A 166 -10.63 -4.55 -0.87
C SER A 166 -9.25 -4.18 -1.42
N ILE A 167 -8.26 -5.08 -1.25
CA ILE A 167 -6.92 -4.91 -1.86
C ILE A 167 -7.02 -4.91 -3.39
N ALA A 168 -7.92 -5.72 -3.95
CA ALA A 168 -8.12 -5.79 -5.38
C ALA A 168 -8.64 -4.44 -5.93
N ASP A 169 -9.60 -3.81 -5.24
CA ASP A 169 -10.09 -2.48 -5.63
C ASP A 169 -8.99 -1.43 -5.55
N MET A 170 -8.17 -1.47 -4.49
CA MET A 170 -7.01 -0.58 -4.37
C MET A 170 -6.00 -0.78 -5.50
N PHE A 171 -5.74 -2.03 -5.89
CA PHE A 171 -4.85 -2.33 -7.00
C PHE A 171 -5.41 -1.81 -8.33
N MET A 172 -6.70 -2.01 -8.62
CA MET A 172 -7.33 -1.43 -9.81
C MET A 172 -7.27 0.09 -9.82
N ALA A 173 -7.57 0.70 -8.68
CA ALA A 173 -7.61 2.14 -8.52
C ALA A 173 -6.25 2.83 -8.71
N GLY A 174 -5.14 2.12 -8.43
CA GLY A 174 -3.78 2.64 -8.58
C GLY A 174 -3.23 2.66 -10.01
N ILE A 175 -3.82 1.88 -10.94
CA ILE A 175 -3.28 1.74 -12.31
C ILE A 175 -3.27 3.08 -13.04
N VAL A 176 -4.41 3.75 -13.12
CA VAL A 176 -4.55 5.02 -13.87
C VAL A 176 -3.68 6.13 -13.26
N PRO A 177 -3.71 6.39 -11.93
CA PRO A 177 -2.80 7.36 -11.31
C PRO A 177 -1.32 7.07 -11.54
N GLY A 178 -0.91 5.81 -11.45
CA GLY A 178 0.48 5.41 -11.73
C GLY A 178 0.90 5.70 -13.17
N ILE A 179 0.04 5.42 -14.14
CA ILE A 179 0.27 5.76 -15.55
C ILE A 179 0.35 7.28 -15.74
N LEU A 180 -0.55 8.05 -15.11
CA LEU A 180 -0.53 9.51 -15.18
C LEU A 180 0.79 10.08 -14.62
N MET A 181 1.32 9.55 -13.52
CA MET A 181 2.63 9.93 -13.00
C MET A 181 3.74 9.64 -14.02
N GLY A 182 3.73 8.45 -14.62
CA GLY A 182 4.69 8.07 -15.65
C GLY A 182 4.64 9.02 -16.86
N VAL A 183 3.45 9.33 -17.36
CA VAL A 183 3.26 10.28 -18.48
C VAL A 183 3.77 11.68 -18.12
N ALA A 184 3.46 12.16 -16.91
CA ALA A 184 3.92 13.47 -16.43
C ALA A 184 5.46 13.55 -16.40
N LEU A 185 6.13 12.50 -15.90
CA LEU A 185 7.59 12.44 -15.89
C LEU A 185 8.20 12.35 -17.30
N VAL A 186 7.57 11.61 -18.22
CA VAL A 186 8.00 11.57 -19.64
C VAL A 186 7.91 12.97 -20.27
N ILE A 187 6.87 13.75 -19.95
CA ILE A 187 6.72 15.14 -20.42
C ILE A 187 7.90 15.98 -19.89
N VAL A 188 8.22 15.89 -18.60
CA VAL A 188 9.37 16.61 -17.99
C VAL A 188 10.67 16.24 -18.70
N VAL A 189 10.92 14.94 -18.94
CA VAL A 189 12.09 14.45 -19.67
C VAL A 189 12.15 15.05 -21.07
N MET A 190 11.03 15.06 -21.81
CA MET A 190 11.00 15.61 -23.18
C MET A 190 11.26 17.12 -23.20
N VAL A 191 10.74 17.86 -22.23
CA VAL A 191 10.98 19.29 -22.09
C VAL A 191 12.45 19.56 -21.79
N GLU A 192 13.04 18.83 -20.84
CA GLU A 192 14.45 18.98 -20.49
C GLU A 192 15.40 18.60 -21.64
N ALA A 193 15.10 17.50 -22.34
CA ALA A 193 15.86 17.07 -23.51
C ALA A 193 15.82 18.11 -24.64
N ARG A 194 14.66 18.79 -24.82
CA ARG A 194 14.55 19.90 -25.80
C ARG A 194 15.36 21.12 -25.36
N LYS A 195 15.24 21.54 -24.10
CA LYS A 195 15.97 22.70 -23.56
C LYS A 195 17.49 22.55 -23.67
N LYS A 196 18.00 21.34 -23.40
CA LYS A 196 19.44 21.05 -23.47
C LYS A 196 19.93 20.64 -24.85
N GLY A 197 19.08 20.62 -25.88
CA GLY A 197 19.45 20.24 -27.24
C GLY A 197 19.95 18.79 -27.38
N ILE A 198 19.55 17.89 -26.44
CA ILE A 198 19.98 16.49 -26.44
C ILE A 198 19.51 15.80 -27.71
N GLN A 199 20.46 15.19 -28.44
CA GLN A 199 20.16 14.43 -29.64
C GLN A 199 19.86 12.96 -29.30
N PRO A 200 19.16 12.22 -30.19
CA PRO A 200 18.96 10.80 -30.03
C PRO A 200 20.29 10.06 -29.92
N ALA A 201 20.46 9.27 -28.86
CA ALA A 201 21.69 8.54 -28.60
C ALA A 201 21.88 7.30 -29.49
N GLN A 202 20.80 6.81 -30.13
CA GLN A 202 20.81 5.56 -30.89
C GLN A 202 20.00 5.66 -32.18
N LYS A 203 20.36 4.81 -33.15
CA LYS A 203 19.52 4.57 -34.33
C LYS A 203 18.30 3.73 -33.96
N LYS A 204 17.25 3.85 -34.75
CA LYS A 204 16.03 3.06 -34.57
C LYS A 204 16.36 1.58 -34.73
N ALA A 205 16.06 0.77 -33.69
CA ALA A 205 16.24 -0.66 -33.74
C ALA A 205 15.36 -1.33 -34.80
N THR A 206 15.86 -2.39 -35.40
CA THR A 206 15.13 -3.19 -36.39
C THR A 206 13.98 -3.95 -35.74
N ALA A 207 12.98 -4.38 -36.54
CA ALA A 207 11.88 -5.20 -36.03
C ALA A 207 12.37 -6.51 -35.42
N LYS A 208 13.42 -7.11 -35.98
CA LYS A 208 14.04 -8.33 -35.45
C LYS A 208 14.66 -8.11 -34.06
N GLU A 209 15.45 -7.04 -33.89
CA GLU A 209 16.04 -6.69 -32.58
C GLU A 209 14.99 -6.44 -31.50
N ARG A 210 13.87 -5.78 -31.86
CA ARG A 210 12.74 -5.57 -30.94
C ARG A 210 12.07 -6.89 -30.56
N TRP A 211 11.87 -7.76 -31.53
CA TRP A 211 11.25 -9.07 -31.30
C TRP A 211 12.12 -9.98 -30.43
N ASP A 212 13.44 -9.98 -30.65
CA ASP A 212 14.39 -10.75 -29.85
C ASP A 212 14.46 -10.19 -28.41
N ALA A 213 14.49 -8.86 -28.25
CA ALA A 213 14.43 -8.23 -26.93
C ALA A 213 13.09 -8.48 -26.21
N PHE A 214 11.97 -8.50 -26.96
CA PHE A 214 10.67 -8.83 -26.39
C PHE A 214 10.62 -10.27 -25.88
N LYS A 215 11.10 -11.25 -26.67
CA LYS A 215 11.16 -12.66 -26.24
C LYS A 215 11.96 -12.82 -24.96
N ASP A 216 13.07 -12.10 -24.86
CA ASP A 216 13.97 -12.14 -23.69
C ASP A 216 13.30 -11.53 -22.45
N ALA A 217 12.49 -10.47 -22.61
CA ALA A 217 11.76 -9.81 -21.53
C ALA A 217 10.38 -10.42 -21.23
N PHE A 218 9.85 -11.27 -22.12
CA PHE A 218 8.47 -11.78 -22.09
C PHE A 218 8.06 -12.36 -20.73
N TRP A 219 8.92 -13.20 -20.16
CA TRP A 219 8.66 -13.84 -18.87
C TRP A 219 8.58 -12.83 -17.71
N GLY A 220 9.30 -11.72 -17.83
CA GLY A 220 9.19 -10.62 -16.87
C GLY A 220 7.84 -9.88 -16.96
N PHE A 221 7.35 -9.65 -18.19
CA PHE A 221 6.04 -9.03 -18.40
C PHE A 221 4.87 -9.90 -17.98
N LEU A 222 5.04 -11.21 -18.03
CA LEU A 222 3.98 -12.13 -17.69
C LEU A 222 3.66 -12.13 -16.18
N MET A 223 4.60 -11.73 -15.33
CA MET A 223 4.38 -11.71 -13.89
C MET A 223 3.27 -10.76 -13.42
N PRO A 224 3.26 -9.46 -13.76
CA PRO A 224 2.14 -8.59 -13.45
C PRO A 224 0.82 -9.09 -14.06
N VAL A 225 0.87 -9.70 -15.26
CA VAL A 225 -0.31 -10.27 -15.92
C VAL A 225 -0.88 -11.45 -15.12
N ILE A 226 -0.04 -12.34 -14.61
CA ILE A 226 -0.47 -13.47 -13.76
C ILE A 226 -1.09 -12.96 -12.46
N ILE A 227 -0.43 -12.01 -11.79
CA ILE A 227 -0.91 -11.46 -10.52
C ILE A 227 -2.26 -10.76 -10.72
N LEU A 228 -2.29 -9.74 -11.57
CA LEU A 228 -3.48 -8.91 -11.77
C LEU A 228 -4.59 -9.67 -12.50
N GLY A 229 -4.23 -10.45 -13.52
CA GLY A 229 -5.18 -11.29 -14.25
C GLY A 229 -5.80 -12.37 -13.37
N GLY A 230 -5.01 -12.97 -12.47
CA GLY A 230 -5.51 -13.97 -11.51
C GLY A 230 -6.42 -13.38 -10.45
N ILE A 231 -6.09 -12.17 -9.94
CA ILE A 231 -6.93 -11.46 -8.96
C ILE A 231 -8.25 -11.01 -9.63
N TYR A 232 -8.19 -10.35 -10.78
CA TYR A 232 -9.37 -9.79 -11.45
C TYR A 232 -10.21 -10.86 -12.16
N GLY A 233 -9.59 -11.98 -12.53
CA GLY A 233 -10.30 -13.16 -13.01
C GLY A 233 -10.98 -13.98 -11.91
N GLY A 234 -10.85 -13.56 -10.63
CA GLY A 234 -11.43 -14.30 -9.49
C GLY A 234 -10.77 -15.65 -9.21
N ILE A 235 -9.58 -15.93 -9.80
CA ILE A 235 -8.86 -17.19 -9.64
C ILE A 235 -8.08 -17.19 -8.32
N PHE A 236 -7.52 -16.06 -7.94
CA PHE A 236 -6.69 -15.91 -6.74
C PHE A 236 -7.13 -14.71 -5.90
N THR A 237 -7.09 -14.88 -4.59
CA THR A 237 -7.05 -13.75 -3.67
C THR A 237 -5.71 -13.00 -3.81
N PRO A 238 -5.60 -11.74 -3.38
CA PRO A 238 -4.32 -11.00 -3.42
C PRO A 238 -3.18 -11.71 -2.69
N THR A 239 -3.46 -12.41 -1.60
CA THR A 239 -2.47 -13.18 -0.82
C THR A 239 -1.99 -14.42 -1.59
N GLU A 240 -2.91 -15.15 -2.21
CA GLU A 240 -2.57 -16.30 -3.06
C GLU A 240 -1.80 -15.87 -4.31
N ALA A 241 -2.21 -14.77 -4.95
CA ALA A 241 -1.49 -14.20 -6.09
C ALA A 241 -0.04 -13.82 -5.71
N ALA A 242 0.17 -13.30 -4.49
CA ALA A 242 1.51 -13.02 -3.97
C ALA A 242 2.34 -14.31 -3.81
N ALA A 243 1.77 -15.39 -3.28
CA ALA A 243 2.43 -16.69 -3.18
C ALA A 243 2.75 -17.30 -4.55
N VAL A 244 1.79 -17.26 -5.48
CA VAL A 244 1.97 -17.70 -6.88
C VAL A 244 3.10 -16.92 -7.56
N SER A 245 3.21 -15.61 -7.30
CA SER A 245 4.29 -14.78 -7.84
C SER A 245 5.69 -15.23 -7.39
N VAL A 246 5.84 -15.74 -6.16
CA VAL A 246 7.11 -16.32 -5.68
C VAL A 246 7.45 -17.57 -6.46
N VAL A 247 6.50 -18.50 -6.59
CA VAL A 247 6.70 -19.75 -7.33
C VAL A 247 7.05 -19.47 -8.78
N TYR A 248 6.31 -18.57 -9.42
CA TYR A 248 6.58 -18.12 -10.79
C TYR A 248 7.97 -17.48 -10.93
N GLY A 249 8.32 -16.58 -10.00
CA GLY A 249 9.64 -15.92 -9.99
C GLY A 249 10.79 -16.93 -9.86
N LEU A 250 10.66 -17.93 -9.00
CA LEU A 250 11.62 -19.02 -8.87
C LEU A 250 11.72 -19.83 -10.15
N PHE A 251 10.59 -20.20 -10.76
CA PHE A 251 10.58 -20.93 -12.02
C PHE A 251 11.30 -20.14 -13.13
N VAL A 252 10.97 -18.87 -13.30
CA VAL A 252 11.61 -18.01 -14.31
C VAL A 252 13.11 -17.83 -14.01
N GLY A 253 13.46 -17.55 -12.75
CA GLY A 253 14.84 -17.25 -12.36
C GLY A 253 15.77 -18.47 -12.42
N MET A 254 15.28 -19.67 -12.04
CA MET A 254 16.09 -20.88 -11.95
C MET A 254 16.05 -21.72 -13.22
N VAL A 255 14.89 -21.86 -13.86
CA VAL A 255 14.71 -22.77 -15.00
C VAL A 255 14.90 -22.06 -16.32
N ILE A 256 14.28 -20.89 -16.50
CA ILE A 256 14.27 -20.16 -17.78
C ILE A 256 15.55 -19.34 -17.93
N TYR A 257 15.78 -18.41 -17.00
CA TYR A 257 16.95 -17.49 -17.09
C TYR A 257 18.21 -18.09 -16.48
N ARG A 258 18.09 -19.06 -15.58
CA ARG A 258 19.21 -19.76 -14.91
C ARG A 258 20.21 -18.81 -14.22
N GLU A 259 19.72 -17.62 -13.81
CA GLU A 259 20.52 -16.62 -13.10
C GLU A 259 20.43 -16.80 -11.58
N VAL A 260 19.34 -17.41 -11.06
CA VAL A 260 19.15 -17.71 -9.64
C VAL A 260 19.61 -19.15 -9.38
N LYS A 261 20.57 -19.33 -8.48
CA LYS A 261 21.08 -20.64 -8.06
C LYS A 261 20.50 -21.03 -6.70
N LEU A 262 20.47 -22.33 -6.40
CA LEU A 262 19.99 -22.81 -5.09
C LEU A 262 20.69 -22.15 -3.89
N LYS A 263 21.99 -21.87 -4.01
CA LYS A 263 22.77 -21.17 -2.99
C LYS A 263 22.30 -19.72 -2.76
N ASP A 264 21.74 -19.07 -3.78
CA ASP A 264 21.26 -17.68 -3.68
C ASP A 264 19.91 -17.62 -2.94
N LEU A 265 19.16 -18.74 -2.83
CA LEU A 265 17.84 -18.76 -2.20
C LEU A 265 17.89 -18.40 -0.73
N PHE A 266 18.90 -18.87 -0.01
CA PHE A 266 19.07 -18.55 1.40
C PHE A 266 19.24 -17.04 1.60
N ASP A 267 20.12 -16.41 0.85
CA ASP A 267 20.37 -14.97 0.93
C ASP A 267 19.12 -14.16 0.53
N LEU A 268 18.41 -14.59 -0.53
CA LEU A 268 17.15 -13.96 -0.95
C LEU A 268 16.07 -14.06 0.13
N CYS A 269 15.94 -15.21 0.78
CA CYS A 269 15.02 -15.36 1.90
C CYS A 269 15.41 -14.49 3.10
N VAL A 270 16.69 -14.42 3.45
CA VAL A 270 17.21 -13.60 4.55
C VAL A 270 16.96 -12.11 4.28
N ASP A 271 17.26 -11.63 3.08
CA ASP A 271 17.07 -10.21 2.74
C ASP A 271 15.58 -9.84 2.67
N SER A 272 14.75 -10.76 2.17
CA SER A 272 13.30 -10.58 2.17
C SER A 272 12.73 -10.60 3.59
N ALA A 273 13.23 -11.48 4.45
CA ALA A 273 12.83 -11.56 5.85
C ALA A 273 13.23 -10.29 6.63
N LYS A 274 14.43 -9.74 6.40
CA LYS A 274 14.86 -8.45 7.00
C LYS A 274 13.92 -7.31 6.60
N THR A 275 13.62 -7.20 5.32
CA THR A 275 12.71 -6.16 4.80
C THR A 275 11.31 -6.32 5.36
N THR A 276 10.77 -7.53 5.32
CA THR A 276 9.44 -7.87 5.86
C THR A 276 9.38 -7.62 7.37
N GLY A 277 10.40 -8.05 8.12
CA GLY A 277 10.48 -7.85 9.57
C GLY A 277 10.45 -6.37 9.94
N GLY A 278 11.16 -5.52 9.17
CA GLY A 278 11.08 -4.07 9.36
C GLY A 278 9.67 -3.52 9.16
N ILE A 279 8.98 -3.93 8.07
CA ILE A 279 7.60 -3.52 7.80
C ILE A 279 6.65 -4.04 8.90
N MET A 280 6.76 -5.31 9.27
CA MET A 280 5.89 -5.89 10.30
C MET A 280 6.09 -5.26 11.67
N LEU A 281 7.33 -4.86 12.02
CA LEU A 281 7.59 -4.11 13.25
C LEU A 281 6.89 -2.75 13.24
N ILE A 282 6.95 -2.04 12.11
CA ILE A 282 6.21 -0.78 11.93
C ILE A 282 4.71 -1.03 12.14
N VAL A 283 4.16 -2.05 11.50
CA VAL A 283 2.73 -2.40 11.60
C VAL A 283 2.33 -2.70 13.05
N ALA A 284 3.12 -3.51 13.77
CA ALA A 284 2.86 -3.86 15.16
C ALA A 284 2.85 -2.63 16.07
N CYS A 285 3.90 -1.80 16.00
CA CYS A 285 4.03 -0.61 16.83
C CYS A 285 2.97 0.45 16.49
N ALA A 286 2.68 0.62 15.19
CA ALA A 286 1.68 1.57 14.73
C ALA A 286 0.24 1.12 15.06
N SER A 287 -0.03 -0.19 15.08
CA SER A 287 -1.31 -0.72 15.57
C SER A 287 -1.53 -0.39 17.04
N LEU A 288 -0.48 -0.53 17.86
CA LEU A 288 -0.52 -0.11 19.26
C LEU A 288 -0.75 1.40 19.39
N PHE A 289 -0.06 2.21 18.60
CA PHE A 289 -0.22 3.67 18.57
C PHE A 289 -1.66 4.07 18.18
N SER A 290 -2.21 3.46 17.14
CA SER A 290 -3.60 3.66 16.71
C SER A 290 -4.60 3.28 17.82
N TYR A 291 -4.37 2.16 18.51
CA TYR A 291 -5.18 1.77 19.66
C TYR A 291 -5.17 2.84 20.76
N VAL A 292 -4.00 3.37 21.11
CA VAL A 292 -3.87 4.45 22.12
C VAL A 292 -4.61 5.70 21.67
N CYS A 293 -4.46 6.09 20.41
CA CYS A 293 -5.17 7.25 19.85
C CYS A 293 -6.70 7.08 19.93
N THR A 294 -7.21 5.90 19.61
CA THR A 294 -8.66 5.61 19.67
C THR A 294 -9.15 5.54 21.10
N LYS A 295 -8.47 4.77 21.96
CA LYS A 295 -8.89 4.56 23.35
C LYS A 295 -8.98 5.85 24.16
N PHE A 296 -8.09 6.80 23.91
CA PHE A 296 -8.06 8.07 24.64
C PHE A 296 -8.72 9.23 23.89
N GLY A 297 -9.53 8.95 22.86
CA GLY A 297 -10.29 9.96 22.12
C GLY A 297 -9.43 10.95 21.35
N ILE A 298 -8.15 10.64 21.09
CA ILE A 298 -7.24 11.52 20.36
C ILE A 298 -7.68 11.60 18.89
N ALA A 299 -8.08 10.48 18.32
CA ALA A 299 -8.59 10.42 16.95
C ALA A 299 -9.86 11.25 16.80
N ASP A 300 -10.78 11.19 17.77
CA ASP A 300 -12.04 11.96 17.76
C ASP A 300 -11.77 13.46 17.92
N ALA A 301 -10.88 13.85 18.84
CA ALA A 301 -10.49 15.24 19.03
C ALA A 301 -9.81 15.82 17.77
N ALA A 302 -8.91 15.06 17.15
CA ALA A 302 -8.24 15.48 15.91
C ALA A 302 -9.22 15.54 14.74
N SER A 303 -10.18 14.61 14.65
CA SER A 303 -11.26 14.61 13.66
C SER A 303 -12.19 15.82 13.85
N ALA A 304 -12.55 16.16 15.09
CA ALA A 304 -13.35 17.34 15.39
C ALA A 304 -12.60 18.64 15.02
N LEU A 305 -11.30 18.72 15.31
CA LEU A 305 -10.46 19.85 14.92
C LEU A 305 -10.39 19.99 13.39
N LEU A 306 -10.13 18.88 12.69
CA LEU A 306 -10.12 18.86 11.22
C LEU A 306 -11.48 19.28 10.65
N GLY A 307 -12.58 18.78 11.21
CA GLY A 307 -13.95 19.13 10.80
C GLY A 307 -14.29 20.60 11.05
N SER A 308 -13.74 21.22 12.12
CA SER A 308 -13.94 22.64 12.40
C SER A 308 -13.20 23.56 11.42
N ILE A 309 -12.06 23.11 10.89
CA ILE A 309 -11.24 23.88 9.93
C ILE A 309 -11.68 23.58 8.48
N ALA A 310 -12.00 22.31 8.21
CA ALA A 310 -12.38 21.82 6.90
C ALA A 310 -13.91 21.84 6.72
N HIS A 311 -14.47 22.99 6.42
CA HIS A 311 -15.93 23.16 6.25
C HIS A 311 -16.50 22.45 5.00
N ASN A 312 -15.65 22.00 4.08
CA ASN A 312 -16.06 21.29 2.87
C ASN A 312 -15.00 20.28 2.44
N GLN A 313 -15.40 19.37 1.57
CA GLN A 313 -14.55 18.32 1.01
C GLN A 313 -13.27 18.87 0.35
N PHE A 314 -13.35 19.99 -0.38
CA PHE A 314 -12.21 20.60 -1.05
C PHE A 314 -11.12 21.04 -0.07
N THR A 315 -11.51 21.76 0.98
CA THR A 315 -10.58 22.26 2.01
C THR A 315 -9.98 21.10 2.82
N PHE A 316 -10.79 20.09 3.14
CA PHE A 316 -10.31 18.88 3.81
C PHE A 316 -9.21 18.19 3.00
N LEU A 317 -9.46 17.92 1.73
CA LEU A 317 -8.49 17.24 0.85
C LEU A 317 -7.21 18.07 0.66
N LEU A 318 -7.31 19.39 0.60
CA LEU A 318 -6.15 20.28 0.52
C LEU A 318 -5.27 20.17 1.78
N ILE A 319 -5.89 20.25 2.96
CA ILE A 319 -5.19 20.15 4.26
C ILE A 319 -4.53 18.78 4.38
N VAL A 320 -5.26 17.71 4.06
CA VAL A 320 -4.74 16.35 4.08
C VAL A 320 -3.56 16.19 3.14
N ASN A 321 -3.64 16.73 1.91
CA ASN A 321 -2.53 16.68 0.96
C ASN A 321 -1.27 17.37 1.51
N ILE A 322 -1.41 18.53 2.16
CA ILE A 322 -0.29 19.25 2.76
C ILE A 322 0.33 18.42 3.90
N ILE A 323 -0.51 17.86 4.78
CA ILE A 323 -0.03 17.02 5.90
C ILE A 323 0.70 15.79 5.39
N PHE A 324 0.14 15.05 4.43
CA PHE A 324 0.79 13.87 3.86
C PHE A 324 2.08 14.19 3.11
N LEU A 325 2.12 15.31 2.38
CA LEU A 325 3.33 15.72 1.68
C LEU A 325 4.46 16.05 2.66
N ILE A 326 4.15 16.79 3.74
CA ILE A 326 5.12 17.08 4.79
C ILE A 326 5.54 15.79 5.51
N ALA A 327 4.60 14.95 5.91
CA ALA A 327 4.90 13.68 6.57
C ALA A 327 5.78 12.77 5.71
N GLY A 328 5.43 12.62 4.42
CA GLY A 328 6.17 11.78 3.47
C GLY A 328 7.60 12.25 3.18
N CYS A 329 7.93 13.54 3.47
CA CYS A 329 9.32 14.01 3.39
C CYS A 329 10.22 13.36 4.45
N PHE A 330 9.67 13.00 5.61
CA PHE A 330 10.44 12.55 6.79
C PHE A 330 10.25 11.08 7.11
N ILE A 331 9.06 10.52 6.83
CA ILE A 331 8.69 9.15 7.18
C ILE A 331 8.27 8.36 5.95
N ASP A 332 8.41 7.04 6.01
CA ASP A 332 7.97 6.16 4.94
C ASP A 332 6.44 6.10 4.81
N ALA A 333 5.95 5.69 3.64
CA ALA A 333 4.52 5.68 3.32
C ALA A 333 3.71 4.77 4.26
N ASN A 334 4.26 3.61 4.64
CA ASN A 334 3.55 2.66 5.48
C ASN A 334 3.35 3.21 6.91
N SER A 335 4.42 3.78 7.49
CA SER A 335 4.36 4.44 8.81
C SER A 335 3.38 5.61 8.80
N ALA A 336 3.43 6.46 7.77
CA ALA A 336 2.53 7.60 7.63
C ALA A 336 1.06 7.16 7.56
N MET A 337 0.75 6.10 6.81
CA MET A 337 -0.61 5.59 6.71
C MET A 337 -1.16 5.14 8.07
N TYR A 338 -0.39 4.39 8.83
CA TYR A 338 -0.84 3.94 10.17
C TYR A 338 -1.05 5.08 11.16
N ILE A 339 -0.28 6.17 11.05
CA ILE A 339 -0.41 7.34 11.93
C ILE A 339 -1.65 8.17 11.55
N PHE A 340 -1.79 8.49 10.28
CA PHE A 340 -2.72 9.53 9.83
C PHE A 340 -4.07 8.99 9.35
N ILE A 341 -4.11 7.80 8.71
CA ILE A 341 -5.36 7.26 8.16
C ILE A 341 -6.44 7.06 9.23
N PRO A 342 -6.16 6.47 10.43
CA PRO A 342 -7.19 6.29 11.44
C PRO A 342 -7.82 7.61 11.92
N VAL A 343 -7.04 8.69 11.91
CA VAL A 343 -7.50 10.04 12.32
C VAL A 343 -8.31 10.72 11.21
N MET A 344 -7.90 10.57 9.95
CA MET A 344 -8.50 11.29 8.82
C MET A 344 -9.69 10.57 8.21
N LEU A 345 -9.74 9.24 8.31
CA LEU A 345 -10.77 8.40 7.70
C LEU A 345 -12.20 8.72 8.17
N PRO A 346 -12.46 8.95 9.47
CA PRO A 346 -13.80 9.33 9.93
C PRO A 346 -14.31 10.62 9.28
N VAL A 347 -13.44 11.63 9.17
CA VAL A 347 -13.77 12.92 8.53
C VAL A 347 -13.98 12.73 7.02
N CYS A 348 -13.15 11.93 6.38
CA CYS A 348 -13.27 11.57 4.96
C CYS A 348 -14.66 10.96 4.67
N LYS A 349 -15.08 9.99 5.49
CA LYS A 349 -16.40 9.34 5.39
C LYS A 349 -17.55 10.33 5.67
N ALA A 350 -17.43 11.16 6.69
CA ALA A 350 -18.44 12.17 7.03
C ALA A 350 -18.65 13.19 5.91
N LEU A 351 -17.60 13.53 5.16
CA LEU A 351 -17.66 14.42 3.99
C LEU A 351 -18.07 13.69 2.70
N GLY A 352 -18.38 12.40 2.74
CA GLY A 352 -18.84 11.63 1.58
C GLY A 352 -17.76 11.40 0.50
N TYR A 353 -16.46 11.47 0.85
CA TYR A 353 -15.41 11.16 -0.11
C TYR A 353 -15.15 9.65 -0.17
N ASP A 354 -14.99 9.13 -1.38
CA ASP A 354 -14.78 7.70 -1.62
C ASP A 354 -13.49 7.19 -0.94
N VAL A 355 -13.62 6.12 -0.13
CA VAL A 355 -12.52 5.61 0.69
C VAL A 355 -11.39 5.01 -0.15
N VAL A 356 -11.71 4.40 -1.31
CA VAL A 356 -10.72 3.88 -2.24
C VAL A 356 -9.96 5.03 -2.89
N ALA A 357 -10.66 6.07 -3.36
CA ALA A 357 -10.04 7.26 -3.92
C ALA A 357 -9.15 7.98 -2.89
N PHE A 358 -9.58 8.02 -1.62
CA PHE A 358 -8.78 8.57 -0.52
C PHE A 358 -7.49 7.79 -0.31
N GLY A 359 -7.54 6.46 -0.34
CA GLY A 359 -6.36 5.61 -0.23
C GLY A 359 -5.37 5.78 -1.39
N VAL A 360 -5.89 5.92 -2.60
CA VAL A 360 -5.04 6.18 -3.78
C VAL A 360 -4.40 7.57 -3.69
N MET A 361 -5.16 8.59 -3.35
CA MET A 361 -4.64 9.95 -3.12
C MET A 361 -3.55 9.97 -2.05
N ALA A 362 -3.79 9.33 -0.90
CA ALA A 362 -2.81 9.23 0.18
C ALA A 362 -1.53 8.50 -0.29
N THR A 363 -1.67 7.40 -1.03
CA THR A 363 -0.53 6.65 -1.57
C THR A 363 0.27 7.45 -2.58
N VAL A 364 -0.39 8.14 -3.52
CA VAL A 364 0.28 9.02 -4.50
C VAL A 364 1.01 10.15 -3.79
N ASN A 365 0.39 10.77 -2.80
CA ASN A 365 0.97 11.85 -2.03
C ASN A 365 2.23 11.40 -1.27
N LEU A 366 2.15 10.29 -0.54
CA LEU A 366 3.27 9.73 0.20
C LEU A 366 4.39 9.23 -0.73
N ALA A 367 4.05 8.72 -1.92
CA ALA A 367 5.01 8.38 -2.95
C ALA A 367 5.81 9.61 -3.43
N ILE A 368 5.14 10.76 -3.58
CA ILE A 368 5.78 12.04 -3.88
C ILE A 368 6.62 12.52 -2.69
N GLY A 369 6.12 12.36 -1.46
CA GLY A 369 6.85 12.67 -0.25
C GLY A 369 8.23 11.99 -0.18
N GLN A 370 8.32 10.72 -0.60
CA GLN A 370 9.59 9.97 -0.63
C GLN A 370 10.66 10.56 -1.58
N VAL A 371 10.32 11.48 -2.44
CA VAL A 371 11.25 12.20 -3.32
C VAL A 371 11.26 13.70 -3.05
N THR A 372 10.61 14.14 -1.98
CA THR A 372 10.54 15.55 -1.61
C THR A 372 11.63 15.89 -0.61
N PRO A 373 12.50 16.90 -0.89
CA PRO A 373 13.47 17.39 0.08
C PRO A 373 12.76 17.90 1.36
N PRO A 374 13.38 17.86 2.57
CA PRO A 374 14.82 17.72 2.80
C PRO A 374 15.32 16.27 2.93
N VAL A 375 14.47 15.29 3.21
CA VAL A 375 14.92 13.91 3.37
C VAL A 375 14.66 13.13 2.07
N GLY A 376 13.42 12.69 1.83
CA GLY A 376 13.09 11.93 0.63
C GLY A 376 13.88 10.62 0.50
N VAL A 377 13.38 9.53 1.07
CA VAL A 377 14.09 8.23 1.19
C VAL A 377 14.65 7.76 -0.17
N ASN A 378 13.89 7.91 -1.25
CA ASN A 378 14.34 7.51 -2.58
C ASN A 378 15.51 8.36 -3.10
N LEU A 379 15.59 9.65 -2.70
CA LEU A 379 16.71 10.52 -3.05
C LEU A 379 18.01 10.02 -2.41
N PHE A 380 17.94 9.65 -1.12
CA PHE A 380 19.12 9.10 -0.41
C PHE A 380 19.60 7.79 -1.01
N VAL A 381 18.68 6.87 -1.33
CA VAL A 381 19.05 5.61 -1.99
C VAL A 381 19.69 5.88 -3.36
N ALA A 382 19.15 6.84 -4.11
CA ALA A 382 19.69 7.19 -5.44
C ALA A 382 21.08 7.83 -5.37
N ILE A 383 21.35 8.69 -4.39
CA ILE A 383 22.68 9.29 -4.15
C ILE A 383 23.70 8.21 -3.76
N GLY A 384 23.28 7.18 -3.02
CA GLY A 384 24.13 6.06 -2.62
C GLY A 384 24.63 5.20 -3.79
N ILE A 385 24.06 5.34 -4.99
CA ILE A 385 24.48 4.60 -6.16
C ILE A 385 25.78 5.20 -6.70
N LYS A 386 26.83 4.37 -6.72
CA LYS A 386 28.14 4.77 -7.25
C LYS A 386 28.08 4.99 -8.76
N ILE A 387 28.19 6.23 -9.18
CA ILE A 387 28.50 6.65 -10.53
C ILE A 387 30.04 6.69 -10.65
N LYS A 388 30.61 6.86 -11.85
CA LYS A 388 32.08 6.96 -12.03
C LYS A 388 32.71 7.94 -11.04
N LYS A 389 33.96 7.63 -10.63
CA LYS A 389 34.81 8.48 -9.78
C LYS A 389 34.81 9.93 -10.31
N GLY A 390 34.36 10.89 -9.49
CA GLY A 390 34.27 12.30 -9.90
C GLY A 390 32.88 12.77 -10.35
N MET A 391 31.83 11.90 -10.30
CA MET A 391 30.41 12.26 -10.55
C MET A 391 29.57 12.06 -9.29
N GLU A 392 30.11 12.41 -8.14
CA GLU A 392 29.34 12.37 -6.88
C GLU A 392 28.28 13.44 -6.91
N VAL A 393 27.04 13.08 -6.64
CA VAL A 393 25.89 13.98 -6.58
C VAL A 393 25.59 14.31 -5.13
N THR A 394 25.57 15.58 -4.80
CA THR A 394 25.20 16.07 -3.47
C THR A 394 23.69 16.15 -3.29
N LEU A 395 23.21 16.11 -2.02
CA LEU A 395 21.79 16.26 -1.71
C LEU A 395 21.24 17.60 -2.21
N GLN A 396 22.04 18.67 -2.19
CA GLN A 396 21.62 19.99 -2.68
C GLN A 396 21.41 19.99 -4.20
N GLU A 397 22.28 19.34 -4.95
CA GLU A 397 22.17 19.27 -6.41
C GLU A 397 20.96 18.44 -6.85
N ILE A 398 20.75 17.28 -6.23
CA ILE A 398 19.58 16.44 -6.54
C ILE A 398 18.28 17.13 -6.14
N SER A 399 18.26 17.86 -5.00
CA SER A 399 17.10 18.62 -4.53
C SER A 399 16.69 19.73 -5.50
N LYS A 400 17.65 20.38 -6.16
CA LYS A 400 17.36 21.35 -7.22
C LYS A 400 16.88 20.66 -8.49
N ALA A 401 17.49 19.55 -8.85
CA ALA A 401 17.17 18.83 -10.08
C ALA A 401 15.80 18.13 -10.02
N VAL A 402 15.30 17.75 -8.83
CA VAL A 402 14.02 17.07 -8.66
C VAL A 402 12.82 18.01 -8.78
N MET A 403 12.98 19.32 -8.59
CA MET A 403 11.86 20.29 -8.53
C MET A 403 10.90 20.24 -9.73
N PRO A 404 11.34 20.21 -10.99
CA PRO A 404 10.40 20.11 -12.12
C PRO A 404 9.64 18.78 -12.15
N MET A 405 10.24 17.70 -11.66
CA MET A 405 9.59 16.39 -11.53
C MET A 405 8.56 16.40 -10.41
N LEU A 406 8.90 17.01 -9.27
CA LEU A 406 7.96 17.22 -8.16
C LEU A 406 6.75 18.04 -8.60
N ALA A 407 6.97 19.16 -9.29
CA ALA A 407 5.88 19.99 -9.78
C ALA A 407 4.93 19.19 -10.69
N ALA A 408 5.46 18.35 -11.58
CA ALA A 408 4.67 17.47 -12.44
C ALA A 408 3.90 16.42 -11.65
N CYS A 409 4.53 15.79 -10.65
CA CYS A 409 3.88 14.80 -9.79
C CYS A 409 2.80 15.43 -8.90
N VAL A 410 3.04 16.64 -8.36
CA VAL A 410 2.04 17.39 -7.57
C VAL A 410 0.84 17.76 -8.45
N ALA A 411 1.05 18.13 -9.71
CA ALA A 411 -0.05 18.37 -10.64
C ALA A 411 -0.90 17.10 -10.84
N VAL A 412 -0.28 15.93 -10.98
CA VAL A 412 -1.00 14.65 -11.04
C VAL A 412 -1.73 14.36 -9.71
N LEU A 413 -1.10 14.64 -8.56
CA LEU A 413 -1.74 14.49 -7.25
C LEU A 413 -3.02 15.31 -7.16
N LEU A 414 -2.99 16.57 -7.60
CA LEU A 414 -4.18 17.43 -7.60
C LEU A 414 -5.29 16.87 -8.51
N VAL A 415 -4.93 16.35 -9.70
CA VAL A 415 -5.88 15.68 -10.59
C VAL A 415 -6.50 14.47 -9.91
N VAL A 416 -5.69 13.60 -9.31
CA VAL A 416 -6.17 12.38 -8.61
C VAL A 416 -7.04 12.75 -7.41
N THR A 417 -6.69 13.80 -6.66
CA THR A 417 -7.42 14.27 -5.48
C THR A 417 -8.81 14.81 -5.84
N TYR A 418 -8.88 15.69 -6.83
CA TYR A 418 -10.12 16.43 -7.13
C TYR A 418 -10.95 15.81 -8.26
N ILE A 419 -10.41 14.82 -8.96
CA ILE A 419 -11.11 14.03 -9.98
C ILE A 419 -11.07 12.55 -9.57
N PRO A 420 -11.85 12.14 -8.55
CA PRO A 420 -11.82 10.77 -8.02
C PRO A 420 -12.17 9.69 -9.05
N VAL A 421 -12.80 10.07 -10.15
CA VAL A 421 -13.06 9.18 -11.30
C VAL A 421 -11.75 8.57 -11.83
N THR A 422 -10.62 9.25 -11.75
CA THR A 422 -9.30 8.71 -12.16
C THR A 422 -8.90 7.46 -11.38
N SER A 423 -9.36 7.32 -10.15
CA SER A 423 -9.10 6.17 -9.27
C SER A 423 -10.27 5.19 -9.22
N THR A 424 -11.52 5.66 -9.35
CA THR A 424 -12.71 4.83 -9.14
C THR A 424 -13.33 4.30 -10.42
N ALA A 425 -12.98 4.84 -11.61
CA ALA A 425 -13.58 4.42 -12.87
C ALA A 425 -13.32 2.95 -13.21
N LEU A 426 -12.06 2.50 -13.05
CA LEU A 426 -11.66 1.15 -13.41
C LEU A 426 -12.29 0.08 -12.48
N PRO A 427 -12.22 0.23 -11.14
CA PRO A 427 -12.94 -0.67 -10.23
C PRO A 427 -14.43 -0.75 -10.52
N ARG A 428 -15.11 0.40 -10.70
CA ARG A 428 -16.54 0.46 -10.98
C ARG A 428 -16.92 -0.14 -12.34
N ALA A 429 -16.10 0.02 -13.36
CA ALA A 429 -16.35 -0.54 -14.69
C ALA A 429 -16.27 -2.07 -14.68
N LEU A 430 -15.31 -2.65 -13.95
CA LEU A 430 -15.13 -4.09 -13.86
C LEU A 430 -16.17 -4.74 -12.93
N ALA A 431 -16.56 -4.08 -11.85
CA ALA A 431 -17.66 -4.52 -11.00
C ALA A 431 -18.99 -4.60 -11.75
N LYS A 432 -19.31 -3.60 -12.62
CA LYS A 432 -20.52 -3.60 -13.47
C LYS A 432 -20.57 -4.75 -14.47
N ASN A 433 -19.43 -5.21 -14.96
CA ASN A 433 -19.37 -6.26 -15.99
C ASN A 433 -19.38 -7.68 -15.41
N GLY A 434 -19.61 -7.85 -14.08
CA GLY A 434 -19.64 -9.16 -13.43
C GLY A 434 -18.30 -9.91 -13.45
N ALA A 435 -17.24 -9.27 -13.94
CA ALA A 435 -15.91 -9.86 -14.00
C ALA A 435 -15.25 -9.92 -12.61
N TYR A 436 -15.80 -9.19 -11.64
CA TYR A 436 -15.30 -9.14 -10.26
C TYR A 436 -16.43 -8.68 -9.33
N SER A 437 -16.77 -9.48 -8.32
CA SER A 437 -17.64 -9.08 -7.21
C SER A 437 -16.80 -8.28 -6.20
N GLY A 438 -16.50 -7.03 -6.55
CA GLY A 438 -15.89 -6.10 -5.62
C GLY A 438 -16.87 -5.80 -4.48
N ASP A 439 -16.42 -5.97 -3.25
CA ASP A 439 -17.19 -5.57 -2.06
C ASP A 439 -17.29 -4.03 -2.06
N SER A 440 -18.30 -3.51 -2.74
CA SER A 440 -18.63 -2.08 -2.77
C SER A 440 -19.33 -1.67 -1.48
N SER A 441 -18.70 -1.93 -0.32
CA SER A 441 -19.17 -1.41 0.96
C SER A 441 -18.50 -0.07 1.28
N SER A 442 -18.80 0.96 0.47
CA SER A 442 -18.62 2.34 0.90
C SER A 442 -19.74 3.21 0.34
N GLY A 443 -20.77 3.43 1.15
CA GLY A 443 -21.73 4.49 0.98
C GLY A 443 -23.03 4.09 0.29
N ASP A 444 -23.72 3.08 0.79
CA ASP A 444 -25.17 3.11 0.87
C ASP A 444 -25.60 2.20 2.03
N THR A 445 -26.10 2.76 3.09
CA THR A 445 -26.81 2.06 4.14
C THR A 445 -28.17 1.67 3.58
N GLY A 446 -28.27 0.49 3.01
CA GLY A 446 -29.53 -0.05 2.54
C GLY A 446 -29.36 -1.01 1.38
N SER A 447 -29.45 -2.31 1.66
CA SER A 447 -29.85 -3.33 0.69
C SER A 447 -28.90 -3.59 -0.48
N SER A 448 -27.93 -4.51 -0.33
CA SER A 448 -27.65 -5.58 -1.30
C SER A 448 -26.40 -6.40 -0.95
N ALA A 449 -26.43 -7.12 0.18
CA ALA A 449 -25.55 -8.26 0.44
C ALA A 449 -26.32 -9.58 0.25
N ALA A 450 -27.22 -9.64 -0.71
CA ALA A 450 -28.08 -10.80 -0.95
C ALA A 450 -28.37 -11.01 -2.43
N SER A 451 -27.33 -11.05 -3.27
CA SER A 451 -27.55 -11.29 -4.72
C SER A 451 -26.54 -12.26 -5.30
N ALA A 452 -26.21 -13.33 -4.55
CA ALA A 452 -25.52 -14.51 -5.07
C ALA A 452 -26.07 -15.83 -4.47
N ALA A 453 -27.22 -15.82 -3.87
CA ALA A 453 -28.03 -17.01 -3.61
C ALA A 453 -29.46 -16.59 -3.93
N GLY A 454 -30.13 -17.25 -4.85
CA GLY A 454 -31.44 -17.02 -5.47
C GLY A 454 -32.39 -16.06 -4.75
N ASP A 455 -33.24 -15.39 -5.52
CA ASP A 455 -34.31 -14.49 -5.12
C ASP A 455 -35.01 -14.89 -3.80
N GLY A 456 -34.46 -14.51 -2.68
CA GLY A 456 -35.02 -14.64 -1.35
C GLY A 456 -34.76 -13.34 -0.61
N ASP A 457 -35.81 -12.59 -0.36
CA ASP A 457 -35.84 -11.45 0.53
C ASP A 457 -35.45 -11.92 1.93
N TYR A 458 -34.16 -11.87 2.28
CA TYR A 458 -33.70 -12.15 3.64
C TYR A 458 -34.02 -10.97 4.55
N SER A 459 -35.30 -10.78 4.88
CA SER A 459 -35.62 -10.04 6.08
C SER A 459 -35.14 -10.87 7.26
N PHE A 460 -34.26 -10.33 8.13
CA PHE A 460 -33.80 -10.97 9.36
C PHE A 460 -34.93 -11.29 10.35
N ASN A 461 -36.17 -11.15 9.93
CA ASN A 461 -37.40 -11.43 10.71
C ASN A 461 -38.07 -12.74 10.31
N GLU A 462 -37.71 -13.39 9.21
CA GLU A 462 -38.23 -14.71 8.82
C GLU A 462 -37.10 -15.74 8.85
N ILE A 463 -37.03 -16.45 9.97
CA ILE A 463 -36.15 -17.61 10.09
C ILE A 463 -36.95 -18.84 9.74
N ALA A 464 -36.40 -19.69 8.87
CA ALA A 464 -36.95 -21.01 8.64
C ALA A 464 -37.04 -21.79 9.95
N ASP A 465 -38.15 -22.45 10.17
CA ASP A 465 -38.37 -23.33 11.33
C ASP A 465 -37.54 -24.60 11.10
N TYR A 466 -36.55 -24.82 11.94
CA TYR A 466 -35.70 -26.01 11.97
C TYR A 466 -36.00 -26.91 13.17
N SER A 467 -37.15 -26.76 13.83
CA SER A 467 -37.54 -27.53 15.02
C SER A 467 -37.55 -29.03 14.75
N ASP A 468 -37.76 -29.46 13.50
CA ASP A 468 -37.89 -30.87 13.08
C ASP A 468 -36.54 -31.60 12.92
N LEU A 469 -35.39 -30.88 13.03
CA LEU A 469 -34.05 -31.47 12.85
C LEU A 469 -33.52 -32.26 14.07
N GLY A 470 -34.36 -32.56 15.06
CA GLY A 470 -33.98 -33.43 16.18
C GLY A 470 -32.99 -32.82 17.17
N TRP A 471 -33.04 -31.51 17.38
CA TRP A 471 -32.21 -30.80 18.35
C TRP A 471 -32.39 -31.37 19.77
N GLU A 472 -31.27 -31.58 20.48
CA GLU A 472 -31.27 -31.87 21.91
C GLU A 472 -31.38 -30.57 22.70
N GLU A 473 -32.05 -30.62 23.86
CA GLU A 473 -32.10 -29.47 24.76
C GLU A 473 -30.70 -29.09 25.23
N THR A 474 -30.21 -27.95 24.78
CA THR A 474 -28.84 -27.50 25.04
C THR A 474 -28.84 -26.01 25.36
N THR A 475 -27.97 -25.62 26.30
CA THR A 475 -27.74 -24.21 26.62
C THR A 475 -26.33 -23.84 26.23
N TRP A 476 -26.20 -22.88 25.33
CA TRP A 476 -24.88 -22.34 24.94
C TRP A 476 -24.58 -21.08 25.73
N ASN A 477 -23.41 -21.01 26.28
CA ASN A 477 -22.93 -19.84 27.04
C ASN A 477 -21.82 -19.13 26.25
N PHE A 478 -22.08 -17.88 25.86
CA PHE A 478 -21.11 -17.04 25.18
C PHE A 478 -20.71 -15.90 26.12
N ALA A 479 -19.41 -15.80 26.40
CA ALA A 479 -18.84 -14.67 27.11
C ALA A 479 -18.28 -13.66 26.09
N CYS A 480 -18.69 -12.40 26.17
CA CYS A 480 -18.09 -11.33 25.41
C CYS A 480 -17.35 -10.36 26.34
N SER A 481 -16.17 -9.91 25.92
CA SER A 481 -15.33 -8.98 26.70
C SER A 481 -15.78 -7.51 26.62
N THR A 482 -16.99 -7.27 26.15
CA THR A 482 -17.56 -5.93 25.94
C THR A 482 -18.70 -5.64 26.93
N THR A 483 -19.00 -4.35 27.16
CA THR A 483 -20.07 -3.94 28.07
C THR A 483 -21.46 -4.41 27.59
N GLU A 484 -22.42 -4.54 28.52
CA GLU A 484 -23.82 -4.95 28.22
C GLU A 484 -24.51 -4.11 27.13
N THR A 485 -24.13 -2.85 26.99
CA THR A 485 -24.69 -1.91 26.01
C THR A 485 -23.94 -1.87 24.70
N SER A 486 -22.99 -2.80 24.47
CA SER A 486 -22.23 -2.83 23.22
C SER A 486 -23.02 -3.48 22.09
N THR A 487 -22.77 -3.04 20.86
CA THR A 487 -23.34 -3.63 19.62
C THR A 487 -23.04 -5.13 19.49
N TRP A 488 -21.93 -5.61 20.07
CA TRP A 488 -21.57 -7.03 20.13
C TRP A 488 -22.49 -7.83 21.08
N ALA A 489 -22.80 -7.27 22.25
CA ALA A 489 -23.73 -7.90 23.20
C ALA A 489 -25.14 -7.93 22.64
N ASP A 490 -25.56 -6.87 21.92
CA ASP A 490 -26.87 -6.81 21.23
C ASP A 490 -26.93 -7.82 20.09
N GLY A 491 -25.86 -7.93 19.28
CA GLY A 491 -25.75 -8.95 18.22
C GLY A 491 -25.83 -10.38 18.78
N GLY A 492 -25.15 -10.63 19.90
CA GLY A 492 -25.20 -11.92 20.60
C GLY A 492 -26.60 -12.26 21.13
N ARG A 493 -27.28 -11.29 21.73
CA ARG A 493 -28.67 -11.46 22.19
C ARG A 493 -29.61 -11.77 21.02
N LYS A 494 -29.46 -11.02 19.91
CA LYS A 494 -30.28 -11.26 18.72
C LYS A 494 -30.02 -12.64 18.12
N PHE A 495 -28.77 -13.08 18.07
CA PHE A 495 -28.42 -14.45 17.68
C PHE A 495 -29.09 -15.49 18.59
N GLY A 496 -29.10 -15.27 19.92
CA GLY A 496 -29.77 -16.15 20.86
C GLY A 496 -31.29 -16.26 20.61
N GLU A 497 -31.98 -15.12 20.43
CA GLU A 497 -33.39 -15.09 20.07
C GLU A 497 -33.67 -15.86 18.76
N LEU A 498 -32.81 -15.70 17.78
CA LEU A 498 -32.96 -16.33 16.48
C LEU A 498 -32.77 -17.86 16.59
N MET A 499 -31.78 -18.31 17.36
CA MET A 499 -31.52 -19.75 17.61
C MET A 499 -32.65 -20.40 18.41
N GLU A 500 -33.14 -19.74 19.44
CA GLU A 500 -34.26 -20.24 20.22
C GLU A 500 -35.52 -20.41 19.35
N LYS A 501 -35.80 -19.42 18.49
CA LYS A 501 -36.92 -19.46 17.55
C LYS A 501 -36.75 -20.54 16.48
N ALA A 502 -35.56 -20.67 15.87
CA ALA A 502 -35.27 -21.66 14.83
C ALA A 502 -35.31 -23.11 15.32
N THR A 503 -35.01 -23.35 16.60
CA THR A 503 -34.95 -24.68 17.20
C THR A 503 -36.19 -25.05 18.01
N GLY A 504 -37.25 -24.22 17.97
CA GLY A 504 -38.47 -24.45 18.76
C GLY A 504 -38.22 -24.38 20.27
N GLY A 505 -37.27 -23.56 20.73
CA GLY A 505 -36.93 -23.37 22.16
C GLY A 505 -35.95 -24.41 22.73
N LYS A 506 -35.45 -25.35 21.92
CA LYS A 506 -34.55 -26.41 22.40
C LYS A 506 -33.10 -25.92 22.60
N VAL A 507 -32.63 -24.96 21.84
CA VAL A 507 -31.31 -24.35 22.03
C VAL A 507 -31.47 -22.96 22.63
N LYS A 508 -30.95 -22.79 23.85
CA LYS A 508 -30.90 -21.50 24.54
C LYS A 508 -29.48 -20.94 24.47
N VAL A 509 -29.37 -19.64 24.25
CA VAL A 509 -28.08 -18.95 24.17
C VAL A 509 -28.03 -17.85 25.24
N ASN A 510 -27.13 -18.01 26.19
CA ASN A 510 -26.86 -17.00 27.21
C ASN A 510 -25.66 -16.15 26.80
N ILE A 511 -25.81 -14.84 26.84
CA ILE A 511 -24.72 -13.89 26.56
C ILE A 511 -24.28 -13.24 27.86
N TYR A 512 -23.01 -13.41 28.19
CA TYR A 512 -22.36 -12.81 29.35
C TYR A 512 -21.47 -11.66 28.91
N ALA A 513 -21.85 -10.44 29.22
CA ALA A 513 -21.03 -9.25 28.97
C ALA A 513 -19.94 -9.10 30.04
N ALA A 514 -18.86 -8.38 29.71
CA ALA A 514 -17.68 -8.24 30.54
C ALA A 514 -17.95 -8.03 32.03
N ASP A 515 -17.32 -8.85 32.86
CA ASP A 515 -17.32 -8.91 34.33
C ASP A 515 -18.47 -9.67 35.04
N GLN A 516 -19.45 -10.21 34.36
CA GLN A 516 -20.53 -10.93 35.08
C GLN A 516 -20.24 -12.40 35.39
N ASP A 517 -19.15 -13.00 34.83
CA ASP A 517 -18.96 -14.45 35.05
C ASP A 517 -17.53 -14.95 35.17
N ARG A 518 -16.79 -14.46 36.15
CA ARG A 518 -15.59 -15.20 36.63
C ARG A 518 -15.93 -16.34 37.61
N LYS A 519 -17.18 -16.55 37.98
CA LYS A 519 -17.57 -17.52 39.03
C LYS A 519 -18.36 -18.73 38.56
N SER A 520 -18.76 -18.85 37.31
CA SER A 520 -19.61 -19.95 36.83
C SER A 520 -19.09 -20.75 35.64
N VAL A 521 -17.82 -20.64 35.29
CA VAL A 521 -17.15 -21.57 34.35
C VAL A 521 -16.03 -22.31 35.08
N VAL A 522 -16.42 -23.29 35.89
CA VAL A 522 -15.58 -24.44 36.30
C VAL A 522 -16.37 -25.69 35.92
#